data_c90ebbcff29dd67063e3f559d8bd71c8
#
_entry.id   c90ebbcff29dd67063e3f559d8bd71c8
#
_cell.length_a   1.000
_cell.length_b   1.000
_cell.length_c   1.000
_cell.angle_alpha   90.00
_cell.angle_beta   90.00
_cell.angle_gamma   90.00
#
_symmetry.space_group_name_H-M   'P 1'
#
loop_
_entity.id
_entity.type
_entity.pdbx_description
1 polymer ?
#
loop_
_entity_poly.entity_id
_entity_poly.type
_entity_poly.pdbx_seq_one_letter_code
_entity_poly.pdbx_strand_id
1 'polypeptide(L)'
;MNRPTRLVIIVRADPVICGHSVEARNLAETALERGFTDVRIVTWPVERLETAGLPLKPLDRVLPYSPGITVERPEPVGDYKVPDGRYLAGIVGRLVELFTDGVPTVCLSLYLSPHTVAVADALRVAWSTGLPVNVTTIAEAVGSDVTNVVRQAVAEGRFGAAAHVLSSYLAQDHCVAVSQYTRELIVESAAEVDALHGTSFAAQCRARVGISYPAIDSTPYLDLDEAEVDRVLAARGLARGSYVLFLSRLARAKGVDDLIRGFERSGARAGHRLVIVGRGPEEAELRAQAAESDAASLIDFLDDVGDAEKPYLMAGCAAFVLPSKPRPEFVETFGIAIAEQMLAGGGPVITCDTGGIGEAAGGHASMIPVDDPDAIARAIDEAVAMPADEVRALAERARAHALQFDRAAVFDRMFARVLPEPAVVGG
;
A
#
# COMPACT_ATOMS: atom_id res chain seq x y z
N MET A 1 14.22 -26.17 13.78
CA MET A 1 14.57 -25.63 12.46
C MET A 1 15.62 -24.55 12.67
N ASN A 2 16.62 -24.45 11.78
CA ASN A 2 17.57 -23.34 11.84
C ASN A 2 16.84 -22.02 11.56
N ARG A 3 17.27 -20.93 12.24
CA ARG A 3 16.70 -19.60 11.99
C ARG A 3 16.83 -19.25 10.51
N PRO A 4 15.78 -18.76 9.84
CA PRO A 4 15.88 -18.29 8.47
C PRO A 4 16.92 -17.18 8.35
N THR A 5 17.76 -17.27 7.32
CA THR A 5 18.82 -16.31 7.03
C THR A 5 18.54 -15.51 5.76
N ARG A 6 17.62 -16.02 4.91
CA ARG A 6 17.18 -15.36 3.68
C ARG A 6 15.72 -14.92 3.77
N LEU A 7 15.45 -13.70 3.30
CA LEU A 7 14.10 -13.22 2.96
C LEU A 7 14.00 -13.05 1.44
N VAL A 8 12.99 -13.65 0.84
CA VAL A 8 12.60 -13.41 -0.56
C VAL A 8 11.25 -12.70 -0.57
N ILE A 9 11.16 -11.54 -1.21
CA ILE A 9 9.90 -10.81 -1.41
C ILE A 9 9.59 -10.82 -2.91
N ILE A 10 8.45 -11.41 -3.31
CA ILE A 10 7.96 -11.33 -4.68
C ILE A 10 6.86 -10.27 -4.79
N VAL A 11 7.09 -9.26 -5.64
CA VAL A 11 6.25 -8.06 -5.72
C VAL A 11 6.48 -7.29 -7.01
N ARG A 12 5.58 -6.38 -7.36
CA ARG A 12 5.86 -5.30 -8.31
C ARG A 12 6.69 -4.22 -7.61
N ALA A 13 8.00 -4.40 -7.58
CA ALA A 13 8.93 -3.50 -6.89
C ALA A 13 9.20 -2.22 -7.69
N ASP A 14 10.00 -1.31 -7.09
CA ASP A 14 10.52 -0.13 -7.80
C ASP A 14 11.01 -0.49 -9.22
N PRO A 15 10.74 0.34 -10.22
CA PRO A 15 10.25 1.72 -10.12
C PRO A 15 8.73 1.89 -10.09
N VAL A 16 7.93 0.84 -9.85
CA VAL A 16 6.46 0.95 -9.87
C VAL A 16 5.97 1.85 -8.74
N ILE A 17 5.14 2.84 -9.07
CA ILE A 17 4.49 3.73 -8.11
C ILE A 17 3.26 3.03 -7.53
N CYS A 18 3.42 2.30 -6.44
CA CYS A 18 2.30 1.69 -5.72
C CYS A 18 2.66 1.43 -4.24
N GLY A 19 1.64 1.27 -3.40
CA GLY A 19 1.83 0.99 -1.96
C GLY A 19 2.67 -0.26 -1.69
N HIS A 20 2.45 -1.33 -2.45
CA HIS A 20 3.18 -2.60 -2.27
C HIS A 20 4.66 -2.51 -2.62
N SER A 21 5.05 -1.66 -3.58
CA SER A 21 6.45 -1.40 -3.89
C SER A 21 7.17 -0.74 -2.71
N VAL A 22 6.50 0.23 -2.08
CA VAL A 22 7.00 0.91 -0.88
C VAL A 22 7.04 -0.04 0.30
N GLU A 23 6.00 -0.82 0.52
CA GLU A 23 5.92 -1.81 1.58
C GLU A 23 7.01 -2.88 1.46
N ALA A 24 7.24 -3.41 0.26
CA ALA A 24 8.32 -4.37 0.00
C ALA A 24 9.68 -3.80 0.35
N ARG A 25 9.94 -2.53 0.02
CA ARG A 25 11.16 -1.83 0.43
C ARG A 25 11.26 -1.74 1.95
N ASN A 26 10.22 -1.28 2.62
CA ASN A 26 10.20 -1.10 4.07
C ASN A 26 10.44 -2.43 4.81
N LEU A 27 9.81 -3.51 4.35
CA LEU A 27 10.01 -4.85 4.91
C LEU A 27 11.40 -5.41 4.62
N ALA A 28 11.98 -5.14 3.43
CA ALA A 28 13.33 -5.56 3.09
C ALA A 28 14.39 -4.86 3.95
N GLU A 29 14.26 -3.55 4.14
CA GLU A 29 15.16 -2.77 5.02
C GLU A 29 15.06 -3.26 6.48
N THR A 30 13.84 -3.48 6.97
CA THR A 30 13.63 -4.01 8.31
C THR A 30 14.20 -5.42 8.47
N ALA A 31 14.12 -6.26 7.45
CA ALA A 31 14.72 -7.61 7.51
C ALA A 31 16.23 -7.56 7.76
N LEU A 32 16.97 -6.64 7.13
CA LEU A 32 18.38 -6.41 7.42
C LEU A 32 18.60 -6.02 8.88
N GLU A 33 17.80 -5.08 9.39
CA GLU A 33 17.83 -4.64 10.80
C GLU A 33 17.56 -5.79 11.78
N ARG A 34 16.76 -6.78 11.37
CA ARG A 34 16.42 -7.99 12.13
C ARG A 34 17.40 -9.16 11.92
N GLY A 35 18.49 -8.93 11.18
CA GLY A 35 19.61 -9.87 11.03
C GLY A 35 19.43 -10.91 9.93
N PHE A 36 18.54 -10.70 8.96
CA PHE A 36 18.61 -11.43 7.70
C PHE A 36 19.87 -11.02 6.95
N THR A 37 20.63 -12.00 6.45
CA THR A 37 21.91 -11.75 5.77
C THR A 37 21.81 -11.78 4.26
N ASP A 38 20.69 -12.26 3.72
CA ASP A 38 20.40 -12.35 2.29
C ASP A 38 18.95 -11.91 2.05
N VAL A 39 18.75 -10.68 1.58
CA VAL A 39 17.41 -10.14 1.30
C VAL A 39 17.25 -9.93 -0.20
N ARG A 40 16.25 -10.56 -0.79
CA ARG A 40 16.02 -10.55 -2.24
C ARG A 40 14.62 -10.07 -2.55
N ILE A 41 14.52 -9.12 -3.46
CA ILE A 41 13.25 -8.70 -4.05
C ILE A 41 13.21 -9.26 -5.47
N VAL A 42 12.34 -10.23 -5.71
CA VAL A 42 12.13 -10.83 -7.04
C VAL A 42 10.96 -10.10 -7.71
N THR A 43 11.21 -9.57 -8.89
CA THR A 43 10.24 -8.73 -9.61
C THR A 43 10.38 -8.91 -11.12
N TRP A 44 9.47 -8.29 -11.89
CA TRP A 44 9.50 -8.34 -13.36
C TRP A 44 10.55 -7.39 -13.94
N PRO A 45 11.07 -7.67 -15.15
CA PRO A 45 11.85 -6.72 -15.93
C PRO A 45 11.10 -5.40 -16.12
N VAL A 46 11.82 -4.27 -16.14
CA VAL A 46 11.23 -2.92 -16.22
C VAL A 46 10.40 -2.78 -17.50
N GLU A 47 10.89 -3.27 -18.61
CA GLU A 47 10.22 -3.23 -19.92
C GLU A 47 8.86 -3.94 -19.90
N ARG A 48 8.75 -5.00 -19.08
CA ARG A 48 7.47 -5.71 -18.92
C ARG A 48 6.48 -4.90 -18.07
N LEU A 49 6.97 -4.20 -17.06
CA LEU A 49 6.15 -3.31 -16.21
C LEU A 49 5.65 -2.10 -17.02
N GLU A 50 6.50 -1.52 -17.86
CA GLU A 50 6.14 -0.44 -18.80
C GLU A 50 5.07 -0.88 -19.79
N THR A 51 5.28 -2.02 -20.44
CA THR A 51 4.33 -2.59 -21.41
C THR A 51 2.97 -2.91 -20.80
N ALA A 52 2.94 -3.21 -19.49
CA ALA A 52 1.71 -3.41 -18.72
C ALA A 52 0.99 -2.09 -18.38
N GLY A 53 1.54 -0.93 -18.73
CA GLY A 53 0.94 0.38 -18.47
C GLY A 53 0.99 0.80 -17.00
N LEU A 54 1.92 0.25 -16.20
CA LEU A 54 2.06 0.64 -14.80
C LEU A 54 2.72 2.01 -14.68
N PRO A 55 2.31 2.85 -13.70
CA PRO A 55 2.99 4.11 -13.43
C PRO A 55 4.38 3.84 -12.85
N LEU A 56 5.41 4.38 -13.48
CA LEU A 56 6.80 4.19 -13.08
C LEU A 56 7.44 5.50 -12.63
N LYS A 57 8.27 5.44 -11.59
CA LYS A 57 9.21 6.51 -11.24
C LYS A 57 10.33 6.58 -12.28
N PRO A 58 10.85 7.77 -12.63
CA PRO A 58 12.11 7.87 -13.33
C PRO A 58 13.21 7.09 -12.59
N LEU A 59 14.01 6.31 -13.31
CA LEU A 59 15.01 5.41 -12.70
C LEU A 59 16.06 6.17 -11.87
N ASP A 60 16.40 7.39 -12.26
CA ASP A 60 17.31 8.29 -11.54
C ASP A 60 16.73 8.86 -10.23
N ARG A 61 15.41 8.70 -10.02
CA ARG A 61 14.71 9.11 -8.79
C ARG A 61 14.35 7.92 -7.88
N VAL A 62 14.70 6.71 -8.27
CA VAL A 62 14.54 5.54 -7.40
C VAL A 62 15.65 5.58 -6.33
N LEU A 63 15.24 5.63 -5.06
CA LEU A 63 16.19 5.57 -3.96
C LEU A 63 16.96 4.24 -4.00
N PRO A 64 18.28 4.24 -3.77
CA PRO A 64 19.04 3.00 -3.68
C PRO A 64 18.53 2.15 -2.51
N TYR A 65 18.63 0.85 -2.65
CA TYR A 65 18.44 -0.08 -1.53
C TYR A 65 19.71 -0.17 -0.69
N SER A 66 19.56 -0.47 0.60
CA SER A 66 20.71 -0.69 1.48
C SER A 66 21.56 -1.88 1.02
N PRO A 67 22.90 -1.84 1.24
CA PRO A 67 23.76 -3.00 0.99
C PRO A 67 23.24 -4.25 1.71
N GLY A 68 23.12 -5.36 0.98
CA GLY A 68 22.51 -6.61 1.48
C GLY A 68 21.12 -6.88 0.93
N ILE A 69 20.49 -5.90 0.26
CA ILE A 69 19.25 -6.12 -0.50
C ILE A 69 19.58 -6.21 -1.98
N THR A 70 19.15 -7.30 -2.61
CA THR A 70 19.32 -7.54 -4.05
C THR A 70 17.95 -7.52 -4.75
N VAL A 71 17.80 -6.67 -5.77
CA VAL A 71 16.61 -6.69 -6.63
C VAL A 71 16.92 -7.56 -7.85
N GLU A 72 16.22 -8.68 -7.95
CA GLU A 72 16.34 -9.63 -9.04
C GLU A 72 15.21 -9.46 -10.04
N ARG A 73 15.58 -9.39 -11.32
CA ARG A 73 14.65 -9.31 -12.46
C ARG A 73 14.96 -10.46 -13.43
N PRO A 74 14.44 -11.67 -13.13
CA PRO A 74 14.74 -12.84 -13.94
C PRO A 74 14.39 -12.60 -15.41
N GLU A 75 15.34 -12.99 -16.27
CA GLU A 75 15.16 -12.89 -17.70
C GLU A 75 14.03 -13.81 -18.20
N PRO A 76 13.31 -13.42 -19.27
CA PRO A 76 12.32 -14.28 -19.88
C PRO A 76 12.96 -15.55 -20.44
N VAL A 77 12.37 -16.71 -20.13
CA VAL A 77 12.90 -18.03 -20.53
C VAL A 77 12.20 -18.55 -21.78
N GLY A 78 12.99 -19.10 -22.70
CA GLY A 78 12.51 -19.72 -23.93
C GLY A 78 12.12 -18.71 -25.00
N ASP A 79 11.74 -19.21 -26.18
CA ASP A 79 11.32 -18.43 -27.33
C ASP A 79 9.85 -18.72 -27.68
N TYR A 80 8.98 -18.55 -26.69
CA TYR A 80 7.55 -18.74 -26.88
C TYR A 80 6.93 -17.54 -27.62
N LYS A 81 5.95 -17.83 -28.47
CA LYS A 81 5.14 -16.79 -29.13
C LYS A 81 4.22 -16.04 -28.16
N VAL A 82 4.03 -16.59 -26.93
CA VAL A 82 3.26 -15.94 -25.87
C VAL A 82 4.23 -15.34 -24.84
N PRO A 83 4.44 -14.00 -24.87
CA PRO A 83 5.45 -13.35 -24.04
C PRO A 83 5.30 -13.60 -22.55
N ASP A 84 4.05 -13.59 -22.03
CA ASP A 84 3.77 -13.72 -20.58
C ASP A 84 4.26 -15.05 -20.00
N GLY A 85 4.16 -16.15 -20.77
CA GLY A 85 4.66 -17.45 -20.36
C GLY A 85 6.19 -17.47 -20.14
N ARG A 86 6.93 -16.70 -20.93
CA ARG A 86 8.39 -16.59 -20.81
C ARG A 86 8.81 -15.89 -19.51
N TYR A 87 8.13 -14.79 -19.17
CA TYR A 87 8.41 -14.05 -17.95
C TYR A 87 7.99 -14.84 -16.70
N LEU A 88 6.83 -15.47 -16.72
CA LEU A 88 6.39 -16.33 -15.62
C LEU A 88 7.35 -17.50 -15.39
N ALA A 89 7.82 -18.14 -16.47
CA ALA A 89 8.80 -19.23 -16.38
C ALA A 89 10.12 -18.76 -15.75
N GLY A 90 10.59 -17.56 -16.06
CA GLY A 90 11.78 -16.96 -15.44
C GLY A 90 11.61 -16.76 -13.94
N ILE A 91 10.49 -16.15 -13.52
CA ILE A 91 10.16 -15.92 -12.11
C ILE A 91 10.03 -17.26 -11.35
N VAL A 92 9.20 -18.18 -11.84
CA VAL A 92 9.00 -19.49 -11.19
C VAL A 92 10.31 -20.28 -11.11
N GLY A 93 11.09 -20.30 -12.19
CA GLY A 93 12.39 -20.97 -12.22
C GLY A 93 13.32 -20.42 -11.15
N ARG A 94 13.41 -19.10 -11.03
CA ARG A 94 14.24 -18.45 -10.00
C ARG A 94 13.78 -18.78 -8.58
N LEU A 95 12.47 -18.79 -8.33
CA LEU A 95 11.94 -19.19 -7.03
C LEU A 95 12.25 -20.64 -6.70
N VAL A 96 12.15 -21.56 -7.66
CA VAL A 96 12.55 -22.98 -7.46
C VAL A 96 14.01 -23.06 -7.00
N GLU A 97 14.92 -22.35 -7.67
CA GLU A 97 16.35 -22.33 -7.28
C GLU A 97 16.53 -21.84 -5.84
N LEU A 98 15.87 -20.72 -5.46
CA LEU A 98 15.99 -20.13 -4.13
C LEU A 98 15.37 -20.98 -3.01
N PHE A 99 14.35 -21.79 -3.34
CA PHE A 99 13.69 -22.64 -2.35
C PHE A 99 14.38 -23.99 -2.14
N THR A 100 15.27 -24.38 -3.06
CA THR A 100 15.87 -25.72 -3.09
C THR A 100 17.40 -25.74 -2.94
N ASP A 101 18.04 -24.55 -2.80
CA ASP A 101 19.50 -24.44 -2.62
C ASP A 101 20.00 -24.75 -1.20
N GLY A 102 19.08 -25.09 -0.29
CA GLY A 102 19.38 -25.47 1.09
C GLY A 102 19.45 -24.32 2.07
N VAL A 103 19.37 -23.05 1.62
CA VAL A 103 19.38 -21.89 2.52
C VAL A 103 18.01 -21.73 3.19
N PRO A 104 17.93 -21.69 4.54
CA PRO A 104 16.68 -21.47 5.24
C PRO A 104 16.07 -20.11 4.84
N THR A 105 14.90 -20.15 4.20
CA THR A 105 14.30 -19.00 3.53
C THR A 105 12.89 -18.71 4.07
N VAL A 106 12.53 -17.44 4.22
CA VAL A 106 11.14 -17.00 4.26
C VAL A 106 10.82 -16.35 2.92
N CYS A 107 9.69 -16.72 2.31
CA CYS A 107 9.21 -16.11 1.09
C CYS A 107 7.89 -15.37 1.37
N LEU A 108 7.87 -14.07 1.14
CA LEU A 108 6.70 -13.21 1.24
C LEU A 108 6.21 -12.84 -0.17
N SER A 109 4.97 -13.14 -0.49
CA SER A 109 4.32 -12.69 -1.72
C SER A 109 3.30 -11.62 -1.44
N LEU A 110 3.50 -10.43 -2.02
CA LEU A 110 2.58 -9.31 -1.95
C LEU A 110 1.74 -9.26 -3.22
N TYR A 111 0.46 -9.53 -3.13
CA TYR A 111 -0.49 -9.67 -4.21
C TYR A 111 -0.74 -11.11 -4.68
N LEU A 112 -2.01 -11.54 -4.68
CA LEU A 112 -2.36 -12.96 -4.90
C LEU A 112 -2.00 -13.47 -6.30
N SER A 113 -2.31 -12.71 -7.33
CA SER A 113 -1.98 -13.07 -8.71
C SER A 113 -1.29 -11.91 -9.41
N PRO A 114 -0.09 -12.10 -9.98
CA PRO A 114 0.55 -13.39 -10.23
C PRO A 114 1.55 -13.87 -9.14
N HIS A 115 1.81 -13.08 -8.07
CA HIS A 115 2.94 -13.33 -7.17
C HIS A 115 2.76 -14.61 -6.34
N THR A 116 1.64 -14.71 -5.57
CA THR A 116 1.38 -15.93 -4.76
C THR A 116 1.18 -17.16 -5.64
N VAL A 117 0.58 -17.00 -6.82
CA VAL A 117 0.46 -18.09 -7.80
C VAL A 117 1.85 -18.58 -8.23
N ALA A 118 2.80 -17.67 -8.51
CA ALA A 118 4.16 -18.07 -8.88
C ALA A 118 4.90 -18.81 -7.74
N VAL A 119 4.67 -18.42 -6.48
CA VAL A 119 5.21 -19.15 -5.31
C VAL A 119 4.62 -20.54 -5.22
N ALA A 120 3.29 -20.67 -5.36
CA ALA A 120 2.62 -21.98 -5.35
C ALA A 120 3.11 -22.89 -6.48
N ASP A 121 3.30 -22.34 -7.68
CA ASP A 121 3.86 -23.08 -8.82
C ASP A 121 5.31 -23.53 -8.56
N ALA A 122 6.16 -22.69 -7.98
CA ALA A 122 7.52 -23.06 -7.63
C ALA A 122 7.58 -24.20 -6.60
N LEU A 123 6.73 -24.16 -5.57
CA LEU A 123 6.59 -25.24 -4.60
C LEU A 123 6.12 -26.53 -5.25
N ARG A 124 5.10 -26.45 -6.11
CA ARG A 124 4.59 -27.62 -6.85
C ARG A 124 5.68 -28.27 -7.71
N VAL A 125 6.51 -27.46 -8.38
CA VAL A 125 7.66 -27.97 -9.17
C VAL A 125 8.65 -28.68 -8.26
N ALA A 126 9.05 -28.06 -7.15
CA ALA A 126 10.00 -28.67 -6.22
C ALA A 126 9.50 -30.01 -5.66
N TRP A 127 8.25 -30.07 -5.20
CA TRP A 127 7.65 -31.31 -4.66
C TRP A 127 7.48 -32.41 -5.72
N SER A 128 7.02 -32.05 -6.92
CA SER A 128 6.83 -33.04 -7.99
C SER A 128 8.11 -33.61 -8.55
N THR A 129 9.23 -32.91 -8.39
CA THR A 129 10.57 -33.35 -8.81
C THR A 129 11.40 -33.97 -7.67
N GLY A 130 10.86 -33.97 -6.43
CA GLY A 130 11.55 -34.51 -5.26
C GLY A 130 12.72 -33.63 -4.77
N LEU A 131 12.76 -32.36 -5.16
CA LEU A 131 13.77 -31.42 -4.67
C LEU A 131 13.52 -31.09 -3.19
N PRO A 132 14.57 -30.99 -2.37
CA PRO A 132 14.41 -30.58 -0.97
C PRO A 132 13.99 -29.13 -0.89
N VAL A 133 12.91 -28.85 -0.15
CA VAL A 133 12.36 -27.51 0.06
C VAL A 133 12.73 -27.00 1.45
N ASN A 134 13.31 -25.82 1.54
CA ASN A 134 13.66 -25.17 2.81
C ASN A 134 13.14 -23.72 2.85
N VAL A 135 11.83 -23.58 2.68
CA VAL A 135 11.14 -22.26 2.68
C VAL A 135 9.89 -22.31 3.53
N THR A 136 9.63 -21.23 4.26
CA THR A 136 8.32 -20.93 4.88
C THR A 136 7.70 -19.77 4.10
N THR A 137 6.43 -19.89 3.74
CA THR A 137 5.76 -18.94 2.85
C THR A 137 4.72 -18.11 3.57
N ILE A 138 4.68 -16.81 3.26
CA ILE A 138 3.66 -15.85 3.69
C ILE A 138 3.05 -15.25 2.43
N ALA A 139 1.72 -15.27 2.33
CA ALA A 139 1.01 -14.59 1.24
C ALA A 139 0.13 -13.48 1.79
N GLU A 140 0.24 -12.30 1.17
CA GLU A 140 -0.55 -11.14 1.54
C GLU A 140 -1.53 -10.76 0.44
N ALA A 141 -2.80 -10.68 0.82
CA ALA A 141 -3.87 -10.14 -0.02
C ALA A 141 -4.03 -8.65 0.25
N VAL A 142 -4.01 -7.88 -0.82
CA VAL A 142 -3.95 -6.40 -0.76
C VAL A 142 -5.27 -5.72 -1.14
N GLY A 143 -6.29 -6.50 -1.53
CA GLY A 143 -7.65 -6.07 -1.83
C GLY A 143 -7.94 -5.94 -3.31
N SER A 144 -7.15 -5.19 -4.09
CA SER A 144 -7.35 -5.09 -5.54
C SER A 144 -7.15 -6.42 -6.27
N ASP A 145 -6.33 -7.30 -5.76
CA ASP A 145 -6.16 -8.68 -6.23
C ASP A 145 -7.40 -9.55 -5.97
N VAL A 146 -8.10 -9.30 -4.87
CA VAL A 146 -9.38 -9.97 -4.60
C VAL A 146 -10.46 -9.42 -5.52
N THR A 147 -10.60 -8.09 -5.61
CA THR A 147 -11.64 -7.44 -6.43
C THR A 147 -11.45 -7.73 -7.91
N ASN A 148 -10.26 -7.51 -8.45
CA ASN A 148 -10.02 -7.55 -9.90
C ASN A 148 -9.71 -8.95 -10.42
N VAL A 149 -9.48 -9.94 -9.54
CA VAL A 149 -9.20 -11.32 -9.96
C VAL A 149 -10.27 -12.26 -9.46
N VAL A 150 -10.48 -12.38 -8.15
CA VAL A 150 -11.42 -13.37 -7.59
C VAL A 150 -12.86 -12.96 -7.85
N ARG A 151 -13.27 -11.76 -7.43
CA ARG A 151 -14.67 -11.29 -7.61
C ARG A 151 -15.04 -11.13 -9.08
N GLN A 152 -14.14 -10.59 -9.89
CA GLN A 152 -14.38 -10.49 -11.32
C GLN A 152 -14.55 -11.87 -11.97
N ALA A 153 -13.71 -12.84 -11.60
CA ALA A 153 -13.85 -14.21 -12.10
C ALA A 153 -15.17 -14.85 -11.69
N VAL A 154 -15.64 -14.60 -10.47
CA VAL A 154 -16.97 -15.06 -10.01
C VAL A 154 -18.07 -14.40 -10.82
N ALA A 155 -18.05 -13.09 -10.98
CA ALA A 155 -19.05 -12.32 -11.73
C ALA A 155 -19.14 -12.75 -13.21
N GLU A 156 -18.01 -13.17 -13.80
CA GLU A 156 -17.94 -13.65 -15.18
C GLU A 156 -18.19 -15.17 -15.33
N GLY A 157 -18.52 -15.86 -14.25
CA GLY A 157 -18.73 -17.33 -14.25
C GLY A 157 -17.46 -18.15 -14.47
N ARG A 158 -16.28 -17.57 -14.25
CA ARG A 158 -14.96 -18.19 -14.43
C ARG A 158 -14.48 -18.88 -13.15
N PHE A 159 -15.22 -19.88 -12.70
CA PHE A 159 -14.93 -20.63 -11.46
C PHE A 159 -13.47 -21.08 -11.38
N GLY A 160 -12.93 -21.67 -12.45
CA GLY A 160 -11.56 -22.19 -12.45
C GLY A 160 -10.50 -21.12 -12.13
N ALA A 161 -10.70 -19.89 -12.58
CA ALA A 161 -9.79 -18.78 -12.27
C ALA A 161 -9.87 -18.36 -10.79
N ALA A 162 -11.07 -18.21 -10.25
CA ALA A 162 -11.28 -17.90 -8.83
C ALA A 162 -10.69 -19.01 -7.93
N ALA A 163 -11.02 -20.29 -8.23
CA ALA A 163 -10.52 -21.43 -7.49
C ALA A 163 -8.98 -21.55 -7.54
N HIS A 164 -8.37 -21.25 -8.69
CA HIS A 164 -6.92 -21.26 -8.85
C HIS A 164 -6.23 -20.25 -7.92
N VAL A 165 -6.71 -19.02 -7.88
CA VAL A 165 -6.12 -17.97 -7.03
C VAL A 165 -6.36 -18.29 -5.54
N LEU A 166 -7.58 -18.65 -5.13
CA LEU A 166 -7.89 -19.00 -3.74
C LEU A 166 -7.10 -20.22 -3.28
N SER A 167 -6.96 -21.26 -4.13
CA SER A 167 -6.16 -22.45 -3.80
C SER A 167 -4.70 -22.13 -3.65
N SER A 168 -4.14 -21.29 -4.53
CA SER A 168 -2.72 -20.86 -4.45
C SER A 168 -2.46 -20.05 -3.19
N TYR A 169 -3.40 -19.19 -2.79
CA TYR A 169 -3.33 -18.43 -1.55
C TYR A 169 -3.37 -19.35 -0.32
N LEU A 170 -4.37 -20.22 -0.26
CA LEU A 170 -4.54 -21.15 0.87
C LEU A 170 -3.49 -22.27 0.91
N ALA A 171 -2.69 -22.46 -0.14
CA ALA A 171 -1.56 -23.39 -0.13
C ALA A 171 -0.33 -22.84 0.61
N GLN A 172 -0.31 -21.53 0.94
CA GLN A 172 0.81 -20.93 1.66
C GLN A 172 0.77 -21.30 3.16
N ASP A 173 1.95 -21.31 3.81
CA ASP A 173 2.02 -21.62 5.25
C ASP A 173 1.25 -20.60 6.08
N HIS A 174 1.38 -19.32 5.75
CA HIS A 174 0.70 -18.21 6.40
C HIS A 174 -0.01 -17.35 5.37
N CYS A 175 -1.29 -17.02 5.66
CA CYS A 175 -2.12 -16.15 4.83
C CYS A 175 -2.47 -14.90 5.65
N VAL A 176 -2.25 -13.72 5.09
CA VAL A 176 -2.60 -12.45 5.72
C VAL A 176 -3.32 -11.53 4.72
N ALA A 177 -4.05 -10.57 5.25
CA ALA A 177 -4.70 -9.50 4.49
C ALA A 177 -4.32 -8.15 5.08
N VAL A 178 -4.22 -7.12 4.24
CA VAL A 178 -3.76 -5.77 4.64
C VAL A 178 -4.72 -5.02 5.58
N SER A 179 -5.94 -5.54 5.78
CA SER A 179 -6.96 -4.96 6.66
C SER A 179 -8.04 -5.97 6.98
N GLN A 180 -8.85 -5.70 8.00
CA GLN A 180 -10.05 -6.47 8.28
C GLN A 180 -11.02 -6.42 7.11
N TYR A 181 -11.16 -5.23 6.49
CA TYR A 181 -11.96 -5.08 5.27
C TYR A 181 -11.52 -6.05 4.16
N THR A 182 -10.22 -6.12 3.87
CA THR A 182 -9.69 -7.04 2.85
C THR A 182 -9.91 -8.49 3.22
N ARG A 183 -9.75 -8.84 4.50
CA ARG A 183 -10.04 -10.19 5.01
C ARG A 183 -11.52 -10.58 4.79
N GLU A 184 -12.43 -9.68 5.12
CA GLU A 184 -13.87 -9.89 4.90
C GLU A 184 -14.21 -10.02 3.42
N LEU A 185 -13.62 -9.17 2.57
CA LEU A 185 -13.77 -9.23 1.13
C LEU A 185 -13.36 -10.59 0.54
N ILE A 186 -12.25 -11.18 1.02
CA ILE A 186 -11.81 -12.52 0.62
C ILE A 186 -12.83 -13.58 1.06
N VAL A 187 -13.27 -13.51 2.30
CA VAL A 187 -14.23 -14.48 2.85
C VAL A 187 -15.55 -14.44 2.10
N GLU A 188 -16.08 -13.23 1.80
CA GLU A 188 -17.29 -13.05 1.03
C GLU A 188 -17.15 -13.59 -0.39
N SER A 189 -16.06 -13.22 -1.07
CA SER A 189 -15.78 -13.70 -2.43
C SER A 189 -15.63 -15.23 -2.49
N ALA A 190 -14.98 -15.81 -1.49
CA ALA A 190 -14.87 -17.26 -1.35
C ALA A 190 -16.24 -17.93 -1.09
N ALA A 191 -17.12 -17.28 -0.29
CA ALA A 191 -18.46 -17.79 -0.01
C ALA A 191 -19.36 -17.79 -1.28
N GLU A 192 -19.19 -16.81 -2.17
CA GLU A 192 -19.87 -16.81 -3.46
C GLU A 192 -19.44 -18.01 -4.33
N VAL A 193 -18.14 -18.31 -4.35
CA VAL A 193 -17.60 -19.52 -5.03
C VAL A 193 -18.16 -20.79 -4.42
N ASP A 194 -18.17 -20.89 -3.08
CA ASP A 194 -18.67 -22.07 -2.35
C ASP A 194 -20.17 -22.32 -2.63
N ALA A 195 -20.98 -21.25 -2.63
CA ALA A 195 -22.41 -21.33 -2.90
C ALA A 195 -22.73 -21.83 -4.30
N LEU A 196 -21.91 -21.45 -5.30
CA LEU A 196 -22.13 -21.88 -6.69
C LEU A 196 -21.59 -23.28 -6.99
N HIS A 197 -20.53 -23.71 -6.30
CA HIS A 197 -19.75 -24.87 -6.69
C HIS A 197 -19.54 -25.93 -5.60
N GLY A 198 -20.09 -25.71 -4.40
CA GLY A 198 -20.02 -26.67 -3.28
C GLY A 198 -18.63 -26.86 -2.73
N THR A 199 -17.78 -25.82 -2.83
CA THR A 199 -16.41 -25.79 -2.25
C THR A 199 -16.43 -25.37 -0.78
N SER A 200 -15.27 -25.22 -0.14
CA SER A 200 -15.14 -24.82 1.28
C SER A 200 -14.10 -23.72 1.49
N PHE A 201 -13.87 -22.87 0.50
CA PHE A 201 -12.87 -21.81 0.54
C PHE A 201 -13.14 -20.79 1.66
N ALA A 202 -14.39 -20.37 1.84
CA ALA A 202 -14.75 -19.38 2.86
C ALA A 202 -14.44 -19.85 4.28
N ALA A 203 -14.72 -21.12 4.59
CA ALA A 203 -14.39 -21.69 5.90
C ALA A 203 -12.87 -21.71 6.13
N GLN A 204 -12.10 -22.07 5.11
CA GLN A 204 -10.63 -22.06 5.17
C GLN A 204 -10.08 -20.63 5.32
N CYS A 205 -10.61 -19.67 4.56
CA CYS A 205 -10.22 -18.27 4.67
C CYS A 205 -10.49 -17.70 6.07
N ARG A 206 -11.68 -17.96 6.65
CA ARG A 206 -12.01 -17.54 8.02
C ARG A 206 -11.05 -18.09 9.05
N ALA A 207 -10.63 -19.35 8.90
CA ALA A 207 -9.74 -20.02 9.86
C ALA A 207 -8.27 -19.61 9.74
N ARG A 208 -7.81 -19.26 8.54
CA ARG A 208 -6.38 -19.13 8.24
C ARG A 208 -5.89 -17.72 7.94
N VAL A 209 -6.77 -16.83 7.46
CA VAL A 209 -6.35 -15.48 7.09
C VAL A 209 -6.27 -14.59 8.32
N GLY A 210 -5.05 -14.18 8.65
CA GLY A 210 -4.77 -13.15 9.65
C GLY A 210 -4.77 -11.75 9.04
N ILE A 211 -4.48 -10.73 9.87
CA ILE A 211 -4.31 -9.35 9.42
C ILE A 211 -2.85 -8.96 9.58
N SER A 212 -2.31 -8.30 8.57
CA SER A 212 -1.03 -7.60 8.59
C SER A 212 -1.21 -6.27 7.90
N TYR A 213 -1.19 -5.19 8.65
CA TYR A 213 -1.30 -3.85 8.09
C TYR A 213 -0.09 -3.49 7.24
N PRO A 214 -0.22 -2.57 6.27
CA PRO A 214 0.91 -2.13 5.45
C PRO A 214 2.05 -1.56 6.30
N ALA A 215 3.28 -1.95 5.99
CA ALA A 215 4.48 -1.51 6.68
C ALA A 215 4.89 -0.10 6.19
N ILE A 216 4.85 0.88 7.08
CA ILE A 216 5.18 2.29 6.79
C ILE A 216 6.50 2.63 7.46
N ASP A 217 7.44 3.25 6.74
CA ASP A 217 8.61 3.85 7.38
C ASP A 217 8.19 5.14 8.09
N SER A 218 8.09 5.08 9.42
CA SER A 218 7.70 6.21 10.25
C SER A 218 8.83 7.25 10.43
N THR A 219 10.08 6.84 10.24
CA THR A 219 11.27 7.68 10.52
C THR A 219 11.21 9.05 9.85
N PRO A 220 10.87 9.19 8.55
CA PRO A 220 10.84 10.50 7.90
C PRO A 220 9.79 11.46 8.43
N TYR A 221 8.83 10.97 9.25
CA TYR A 221 7.70 11.75 9.75
C TYR A 221 7.85 12.16 11.22
N LEU A 222 8.73 11.53 11.99
CA LEU A 222 8.74 11.69 13.44
C LEU A 222 9.60 12.85 13.94
N ASP A 223 10.78 13.03 13.36
CA ASP A 223 11.77 13.99 13.85
C ASP A 223 11.99 15.11 12.82
N LEU A 224 10.89 15.76 12.42
CA LEU A 224 10.95 16.88 11.48
C LEU A 224 11.47 18.13 12.16
N ASP A 225 12.56 18.67 11.64
CA ASP A 225 13.07 20.00 12.04
C ASP A 225 12.10 21.09 11.57
N GLU A 226 11.61 21.90 12.49
CA GLU A 226 10.63 22.96 12.20
C GLU A 226 11.18 24.01 11.21
N ALA A 227 12.44 24.39 11.31
CA ALA A 227 13.04 25.34 10.39
C ALA A 227 13.17 24.74 8.98
N GLU A 228 13.42 23.45 8.89
CA GLU A 228 13.47 22.73 7.62
C GLU A 228 12.07 22.60 7.00
N VAL A 229 11.03 22.33 7.79
CA VAL A 229 9.63 22.38 7.32
C VAL A 229 9.35 23.75 6.71
N ASP A 230 9.64 24.84 7.43
CA ASP A 230 9.39 26.19 6.94
C ASP A 230 10.17 26.51 5.65
N ARG A 231 11.41 26.04 5.56
CA ARG A 231 12.24 26.21 4.36
C ARG A 231 11.67 25.48 3.14
N VAL A 232 11.23 24.23 3.34
CA VAL A 232 10.64 23.42 2.26
C VAL A 232 9.32 24.03 1.79
N LEU A 233 8.47 24.44 2.72
CA LEU A 233 7.19 25.09 2.40
C LEU A 233 7.40 26.41 1.66
N ALA A 234 8.34 27.26 2.13
CA ALA A 234 8.65 28.54 1.50
C ALA A 234 9.16 28.35 0.05
N ALA A 235 9.90 27.29 -0.24
CA ALA A 235 10.34 26.97 -1.60
C ALA A 235 9.16 26.66 -2.55
N ARG A 236 8.01 26.27 -2.02
CA ARG A 236 6.74 26.06 -2.75
C ARG A 236 5.80 27.26 -2.67
N GLY A 237 6.19 28.37 -2.06
CA GLY A 237 5.33 29.53 -1.83
C GLY A 237 4.24 29.26 -0.79
N LEU A 238 4.43 28.30 0.09
CA LEU A 238 3.53 27.91 1.16
C LEU A 238 4.06 28.33 2.53
N ALA A 239 3.17 28.39 3.52
CA ALA A 239 3.50 28.57 4.93
C ALA A 239 2.73 27.58 5.78
N ARG A 240 3.19 27.30 7.00
CA ARG A 240 2.47 26.42 7.93
C ARG A 240 1.06 26.91 8.17
N GLY A 241 0.11 26.01 8.15
CA GLY A 241 -1.29 26.30 8.38
C GLY A 241 -1.96 27.14 7.29
N SER A 242 -1.30 27.39 6.14
CA SER A 242 -1.85 28.21 5.08
C SER A 242 -2.53 27.43 3.95
N TYR A 243 -2.62 26.11 4.05
CA TYR A 243 -3.17 25.29 2.98
C TYR A 243 -3.86 24.02 3.48
N VAL A 244 -4.85 23.60 2.72
CA VAL A 244 -5.49 22.28 2.79
C VAL A 244 -4.74 21.38 1.83
N LEU A 245 -4.35 20.17 2.29
CA LEU A 245 -3.54 19.22 1.51
C LEU A 245 -4.35 18.01 1.09
N PHE A 246 -4.26 17.66 -0.17
CA PHE A 246 -4.55 16.32 -0.69
C PHE A 246 -3.24 15.69 -1.20
N LEU A 247 -2.99 14.44 -0.84
CA LEU A 247 -1.82 13.71 -1.34
C LEU A 247 -2.20 12.26 -1.63
N SER A 248 -2.35 11.93 -2.91
CA SER A 248 -2.56 10.55 -3.40
C SER A 248 -2.50 10.51 -4.92
N ARG A 249 -2.67 9.32 -5.50
CA ARG A 249 -2.85 9.16 -6.94
C ARG A 249 -4.13 9.86 -7.41
N LEU A 250 -4.09 10.59 -8.52
CA LEU A 250 -5.24 11.26 -9.10
C LEU A 250 -6.10 10.26 -9.90
N ALA A 251 -7.02 9.59 -9.19
CA ALA A 251 -7.94 8.59 -9.70
C ALA A 251 -9.35 8.84 -9.16
N ARG A 252 -10.38 8.44 -9.90
CA ARG A 252 -11.80 8.69 -9.60
C ARG A 252 -12.19 8.29 -8.18
N ALA A 253 -11.66 7.17 -7.70
CA ALA A 253 -11.94 6.67 -6.35
C ALA A 253 -11.32 7.52 -5.22
N LYS A 254 -10.48 8.52 -5.53
CA LYS A 254 -9.85 9.40 -4.52
C LYS A 254 -10.64 10.67 -4.23
N GLY A 255 -11.71 10.96 -5.01
CA GLY A 255 -12.67 12.01 -4.72
C GLY A 255 -12.14 13.43 -4.84
N VAL A 256 -11.07 13.67 -5.62
CA VAL A 256 -10.49 15.01 -5.80
C VAL A 256 -11.49 15.98 -6.46
N ASP A 257 -12.35 15.47 -7.32
CA ASP A 257 -13.43 16.21 -7.95
C ASP A 257 -14.42 16.78 -6.92
N ASP A 258 -14.75 16.02 -5.87
CA ASP A 258 -15.58 16.50 -4.77
C ASP A 258 -14.82 17.44 -3.83
N LEU A 259 -13.50 17.20 -3.63
CA LEU A 259 -12.65 18.10 -2.85
C LEU A 259 -12.56 19.49 -3.47
N ILE A 260 -12.38 19.59 -4.79
CA ILE A 260 -12.36 20.89 -5.50
C ILE A 260 -13.67 21.63 -5.27
N ARG A 261 -14.83 20.96 -5.45
CA ARG A 261 -16.16 21.54 -5.19
C ARG A 261 -16.37 21.91 -3.72
N GLY A 262 -15.88 21.08 -2.80
CA GLY A 262 -15.96 21.34 -1.36
C GLY A 262 -15.12 22.54 -0.94
N PHE A 263 -13.89 22.63 -1.41
CA PHE A 263 -13.03 23.79 -1.13
C PHE A 263 -13.59 25.09 -1.70
N GLU A 264 -14.15 25.07 -2.90
CA GLU A 264 -14.84 26.23 -3.49
C GLU A 264 -15.97 26.77 -2.62
N ARG A 265 -16.71 25.88 -1.93
CA ARG A 265 -17.83 26.23 -1.03
C ARG A 265 -17.39 26.58 0.39
N SER A 266 -16.17 26.19 0.78
CA SER A 266 -15.63 26.41 2.12
C SER A 266 -15.27 27.87 2.35
N GLY A 267 -15.50 28.36 3.58
CA GLY A 267 -15.02 29.65 4.04
C GLY A 267 -13.50 29.72 4.19
N ALA A 268 -12.83 28.57 4.31
CA ALA A 268 -11.38 28.46 4.42
C ALA A 268 -10.64 29.10 3.24
N ARG A 269 -11.24 29.17 2.05
CA ARG A 269 -10.64 29.83 0.87
C ARG A 269 -10.30 31.32 1.07
N ALA A 270 -10.85 31.96 2.11
CA ALA A 270 -10.51 33.35 2.42
C ALA A 270 -9.07 33.51 2.97
N GLY A 271 -8.46 32.45 3.46
CA GLY A 271 -7.11 32.50 4.04
C GLY A 271 -6.20 31.30 3.70
N HIS A 272 -6.72 30.31 2.98
CA HIS A 272 -6.00 29.07 2.68
C HIS A 272 -6.00 28.76 1.18
N ARG A 273 -5.01 27.99 0.76
CA ARG A 273 -4.92 27.38 -0.58
C ARG A 273 -5.33 25.92 -0.51
N LEU A 274 -5.74 25.34 -1.63
CA LEU A 274 -5.87 23.90 -1.81
C LEU A 274 -4.63 23.40 -2.58
N VAL A 275 -3.85 22.53 -1.98
CA VAL A 275 -2.67 21.93 -2.59
C VAL A 275 -2.97 20.47 -2.89
N ILE A 276 -2.99 20.11 -4.17
CA ILE A 276 -3.26 18.77 -4.68
C ILE A 276 -1.95 18.16 -5.15
N VAL A 277 -1.47 17.17 -4.40
CA VAL A 277 -0.20 16.48 -4.68
C VAL A 277 -0.49 15.10 -5.28
N GLY A 278 0.07 14.85 -6.46
CA GLY A 278 0.02 13.56 -7.09
C GLY A 278 -0.10 13.58 -8.61
N ARG A 279 -0.08 12.40 -9.20
CA ARG A 279 -0.28 12.13 -10.61
C ARG A 279 -1.34 11.05 -10.81
N GLY A 280 -1.96 11.02 -11.96
CA GLY A 280 -2.92 9.96 -12.27
C GLY A 280 -3.75 10.21 -13.52
N PRO A 281 -4.59 9.24 -13.91
CA PRO A 281 -5.38 9.33 -15.12
C PRO A 281 -6.38 10.49 -15.15
N GLU A 282 -6.84 10.97 -13.98
CA GLU A 282 -7.83 12.04 -13.87
C GLU A 282 -7.19 13.45 -13.88
N GLU A 283 -5.86 13.57 -13.94
CA GLU A 283 -5.16 14.85 -13.77
C GLU A 283 -5.65 15.95 -14.71
N ALA A 284 -5.80 15.64 -15.99
CA ALA A 284 -6.24 16.62 -16.99
C ALA A 284 -7.67 17.14 -16.73
N GLU A 285 -8.58 16.24 -16.34
CA GLU A 285 -9.97 16.56 -16.02
C GLU A 285 -10.05 17.39 -14.74
N LEU A 286 -9.30 17.01 -13.70
CA LEU A 286 -9.26 17.73 -12.42
C LEU A 286 -8.66 19.14 -12.56
N ARG A 287 -7.61 19.31 -13.37
CA ARG A 287 -7.05 20.64 -13.68
C ARG A 287 -8.05 21.52 -14.45
N ALA A 288 -8.82 20.95 -15.38
CA ALA A 288 -9.87 21.67 -16.08
C ALA A 288 -10.98 22.08 -15.12
N GLN A 289 -11.46 21.18 -14.26
CA GLN A 289 -12.45 21.50 -13.24
C GLN A 289 -11.97 22.61 -12.28
N ALA A 290 -10.72 22.54 -11.81
CA ALA A 290 -10.14 23.55 -10.95
C ALA A 290 -10.05 24.93 -11.64
N ALA A 291 -9.74 24.95 -12.93
CA ALA A 291 -9.66 26.20 -13.70
C ALA A 291 -11.04 26.88 -13.91
N GLU A 292 -12.12 26.09 -13.88
CA GLU A 292 -13.51 26.58 -13.97
C GLU A 292 -14.09 27.00 -12.61
N SER A 293 -13.42 26.67 -11.50
CA SER A 293 -13.88 26.98 -10.14
C SER A 293 -13.68 28.45 -9.78
N ASP A 294 -14.59 29.01 -8.98
CA ASP A 294 -14.45 30.35 -8.37
C ASP A 294 -13.20 30.45 -7.46
N ALA A 295 -12.62 29.32 -7.06
CA ALA A 295 -11.38 29.22 -6.28
C ALA A 295 -10.13 28.93 -7.15
N ALA A 296 -10.19 29.01 -8.47
CA ALA A 296 -9.13 28.62 -9.39
C ALA A 296 -7.73 29.17 -9.02
N SER A 297 -7.63 30.43 -8.61
CA SER A 297 -6.36 31.07 -8.22
C SER A 297 -5.78 30.57 -6.89
N LEU A 298 -6.54 29.76 -6.14
CA LEU A 298 -6.17 29.22 -4.84
C LEU A 298 -5.88 27.71 -4.88
N ILE A 299 -5.99 27.06 -6.05
CA ILE A 299 -5.79 25.63 -6.21
C ILE A 299 -4.47 25.37 -6.94
N ASP A 300 -3.56 24.68 -6.27
CA ASP A 300 -2.26 24.31 -6.80
C ASP A 300 -2.18 22.79 -7.04
N PHE A 301 -1.63 22.39 -8.17
CA PHE A 301 -1.30 21.00 -8.47
C PHE A 301 0.22 20.82 -8.46
N LEU A 302 0.72 19.94 -7.61
CA LEU A 302 2.12 19.56 -7.51
C LEU A 302 2.29 18.10 -7.98
N ASP A 303 2.96 17.92 -9.11
CA ASP A 303 3.18 16.60 -9.71
C ASP A 303 4.65 16.12 -9.60
N ASP A 304 5.50 16.93 -8.96
CA ASP A 304 6.94 16.71 -8.83
C ASP A 304 7.42 16.47 -7.40
N VAL A 305 6.50 16.32 -6.43
CA VAL A 305 6.82 16.07 -5.02
C VAL A 305 7.46 14.69 -4.85
N GLY A 306 8.66 14.66 -4.29
CA GLY A 306 9.40 13.44 -3.98
C GLY A 306 9.10 12.89 -2.58
N ASP A 307 9.50 11.63 -2.35
CA ASP A 307 9.30 10.96 -1.06
C ASP A 307 9.96 11.71 0.11
N ALA A 308 11.09 12.39 -0.12
CA ALA A 308 11.79 13.18 0.89
C ALA A 308 11.07 14.49 1.25
N GLU A 309 10.25 15.05 0.33
CA GLU A 309 9.54 16.31 0.54
C GLU A 309 8.15 16.10 1.18
N LYS A 310 7.56 14.95 0.91
CA LYS A 310 6.20 14.59 1.35
C LYS A 310 5.96 14.82 2.85
N PRO A 311 6.84 14.38 3.79
CA PRO A 311 6.63 14.58 5.23
C PRO A 311 6.51 16.04 5.63
N TYR A 312 7.26 16.94 5.00
CA TYR A 312 7.22 18.38 5.30
C TYR A 312 5.91 19.03 4.86
N LEU A 313 5.41 18.66 3.68
CA LEU A 313 4.10 19.13 3.21
C LEU A 313 2.97 18.62 4.12
N MET A 314 3.06 17.38 4.59
CA MET A 314 2.09 16.81 5.51
C MET A 314 2.13 17.48 6.88
N ALA A 315 3.31 17.75 7.43
CA ALA A 315 3.46 18.40 8.74
C ALA A 315 2.99 19.85 8.75
N GLY A 316 3.07 20.55 7.63
CA GLY A 316 2.73 21.97 7.55
C GLY A 316 1.29 22.30 7.15
N CYS A 317 0.46 21.34 6.75
CA CYS A 317 -0.91 21.62 6.30
C CYS A 317 -1.85 22.02 7.45
N ALA A 318 -2.87 22.83 7.13
CA ALA A 318 -3.95 23.18 8.06
C ALA A 318 -4.96 22.05 8.22
N ALA A 319 -5.19 21.27 7.15
CA ALA A 319 -6.01 20.08 7.14
C ALA A 319 -5.53 19.15 6.01
N PHE A 320 -5.68 17.85 6.21
CA PHE A 320 -5.44 16.84 5.19
C PHE A 320 -6.77 16.21 4.77
N VAL A 321 -7.07 16.22 3.47
CA VAL A 321 -8.36 15.74 2.97
C VAL A 321 -8.15 14.63 1.94
N LEU A 322 -8.65 13.44 2.25
CA LEU A 322 -8.67 12.30 1.33
C LEU A 322 -10.09 11.72 1.26
N PRO A 323 -11.00 12.33 0.46
CA PRO A 323 -12.41 11.95 0.43
C PRO A 323 -12.63 10.77 -0.51
N SER A 324 -11.90 9.67 -0.23
CA SER A 324 -11.97 8.45 -1.04
C SER A 324 -13.38 7.89 -1.06
N LYS A 325 -13.81 7.45 -2.24
CA LYS A 325 -15.14 6.94 -2.51
C LYS A 325 -15.09 5.58 -3.20
N PRO A 326 -15.99 4.65 -2.87
CA PRO A 326 -15.99 3.33 -3.50
C PRO A 326 -16.35 3.47 -4.98
N ARG A 327 -15.62 2.76 -5.83
CA ARG A 327 -15.89 2.61 -7.25
C ARG A 327 -15.83 1.13 -7.62
N PRO A 328 -16.50 0.68 -8.68
CA PRO A 328 -16.48 -0.74 -9.07
C PRO A 328 -15.06 -1.28 -9.27
N GLU A 329 -14.16 -0.43 -9.78
CA GLU A 329 -12.77 -0.77 -10.07
C GLU A 329 -11.83 -0.67 -8.86
N PHE A 330 -12.24 0.06 -7.80
CA PHE A 330 -11.37 0.29 -6.65
C PHE A 330 -12.12 0.76 -5.41
N VAL A 331 -11.78 0.17 -4.27
CA VAL A 331 -12.12 0.64 -2.92
C VAL A 331 -10.82 0.76 -2.15
N GLU A 332 -10.69 1.80 -1.31
CA GLU A 332 -9.50 1.96 -0.46
C GLU A 332 -9.39 0.81 0.54
N THR A 333 -8.32 0.05 0.46
CA THR A 333 -8.17 -1.16 1.29
C THR A 333 -7.51 -0.90 2.64
N PHE A 334 -6.86 0.26 2.80
CA PHE A 334 -6.29 0.69 4.08
C PHE A 334 -6.23 2.22 4.19
N GLY A 335 -5.51 2.91 3.30
CA GLY A 335 -5.31 4.36 3.37
C GLY A 335 -3.94 4.75 3.94
N ILE A 336 -2.86 4.28 3.33
CA ILE A 336 -1.47 4.57 3.75
C ILE A 336 -1.24 6.07 3.95
N ALA A 337 -1.71 6.92 3.03
CA ALA A 337 -1.54 8.37 3.12
C ALA A 337 -2.20 9.00 4.37
N ILE A 338 -3.26 8.39 4.91
CA ILE A 338 -3.90 8.79 6.16
C ILE A 338 -2.96 8.50 7.35
N ALA A 339 -2.41 7.30 7.40
CA ALA A 339 -1.47 6.93 8.45
C ALA A 339 -0.18 7.78 8.38
N GLU A 340 0.34 8.06 7.19
CA GLU A 340 1.47 8.95 6.97
C GLU A 340 1.19 10.39 7.45
N GLN A 341 -0.01 10.94 7.17
CA GLN A 341 -0.43 12.23 7.68
C GLN A 341 -0.47 12.26 9.21
N MET A 342 -1.00 11.21 9.82
CA MET A 342 -1.04 11.10 11.29
C MET A 342 0.37 11.02 11.90
N LEU A 343 1.30 10.33 11.25
CA LEU A 343 2.71 10.29 11.67
C LEU A 343 3.37 11.68 11.56
N ALA A 344 3.11 12.41 10.49
CA ALA A 344 3.66 13.75 10.26
C ALA A 344 3.16 14.79 11.30
N GLY A 345 1.96 14.62 11.83
CA GLY A 345 1.41 15.46 12.90
C GLY A 345 1.02 16.87 12.45
N GLY A 346 0.65 17.05 11.18
CA GLY A 346 0.07 18.27 10.66
C GLY A 346 -1.42 18.45 11.04
N GLY A 347 -2.16 19.17 10.22
CA GLY A 347 -3.59 19.43 10.45
C GLY A 347 -4.45 18.17 10.48
N PRO A 348 -5.69 18.27 11.01
CA PRO A 348 -6.62 17.15 11.12
C PRO A 348 -6.86 16.43 9.81
N VAL A 349 -7.11 15.12 9.89
CA VAL A 349 -7.49 14.28 8.75
C VAL A 349 -8.99 14.34 8.54
N ILE A 350 -9.42 14.57 7.30
CA ILE A 350 -10.82 14.52 6.83
C ILE A 350 -10.88 13.43 5.77
N THR A 351 -11.77 12.44 5.93
CA THR A 351 -11.87 11.31 4.99
C THR A 351 -13.28 10.70 5.02
N CYS A 352 -13.54 9.74 4.14
CA CYS A 352 -14.80 8.98 4.13
C CYS A 352 -14.59 7.60 4.75
N ASP A 353 -15.58 7.10 5.50
CA ASP A 353 -15.54 5.74 6.05
C ASP A 353 -15.88 4.72 4.95
N THR A 354 -14.87 4.34 4.18
CA THR A 354 -15.01 3.36 3.09
C THR A 354 -13.86 2.35 3.11
N GLY A 355 -14.18 1.09 2.89
CA GLY A 355 -13.16 0.04 2.84
C GLY A 355 -12.38 -0.09 4.16
N GLY A 356 -11.06 -0.06 4.09
CA GLY A 356 -10.16 -0.16 5.26
C GLY A 356 -9.77 1.18 5.88
N ILE A 357 -10.34 2.31 5.44
CA ILE A 357 -9.98 3.65 5.92
C ILE A 357 -10.22 3.80 7.43
N GLY A 358 -11.33 3.25 7.94
CA GLY A 358 -11.64 3.28 9.36
C GLY A 358 -10.54 2.65 10.23
N GLU A 359 -9.88 1.61 9.73
CA GLU A 359 -8.76 0.95 10.43
C GLU A 359 -7.50 1.83 10.45
N ALA A 360 -7.16 2.45 9.32
CA ALA A 360 -6.04 3.39 9.25
C ALA A 360 -6.27 4.62 10.14
N ALA A 361 -7.49 5.14 10.15
CA ALA A 361 -7.87 6.34 10.90
C ALA A 361 -7.99 6.09 12.42
N GLY A 362 -8.40 4.90 12.86
CA GLY A 362 -8.51 4.52 14.28
C GLY A 362 -9.34 5.45 15.13
N GLY A 363 -10.34 6.15 14.57
CA GLY A 363 -11.16 7.13 15.24
C GLY A 363 -10.50 8.52 15.40
N HIS A 364 -9.37 8.77 14.73
CA HIS A 364 -8.64 10.04 14.80
C HIS A 364 -8.80 10.92 13.56
N ALA A 365 -9.82 10.68 12.74
CA ALA A 365 -10.16 11.47 11.56
C ALA A 365 -11.63 11.93 11.62
N SER A 366 -11.92 13.05 10.97
CA SER A 366 -13.30 13.50 10.71
C SER A 366 -13.86 12.66 9.55
N MET A 367 -14.87 11.82 9.85
CA MET A 367 -15.54 10.99 8.86
C MET A 367 -16.69 11.75 8.21
N ILE A 368 -16.66 11.86 6.90
CA ILE A 368 -17.67 12.54 6.09
C ILE A 368 -18.37 11.56 5.13
N PRO A 369 -19.60 11.85 4.70
CA PRO A 369 -20.27 11.09 3.66
C PRO A 369 -19.50 11.13 2.33
N VAL A 370 -19.60 10.06 1.55
CA VAL A 370 -19.07 10.02 0.18
C VAL A 370 -19.93 10.89 -0.76
N ASP A 371 -19.33 11.38 -1.83
CA ASP A 371 -19.99 12.18 -2.86
C ASP A 371 -20.75 13.44 -2.28
N ASP A 372 -20.27 14.02 -1.16
CA ASP A 372 -20.86 15.19 -0.48
C ASP A 372 -19.86 16.36 -0.36
N PRO A 373 -19.76 17.23 -1.39
CA PRO A 373 -18.91 18.41 -1.34
C PRO A 373 -19.27 19.41 -0.21
N ASP A 374 -20.52 19.46 0.22
CA ASP A 374 -20.93 20.36 1.32
C ASP A 374 -20.45 19.85 2.67
N ALA A 375 -20.41 18.51 2.87
CA ALA A 375 -19.78 17.91 4.05
C ALA A 375 -18.27 18.15 4.05
N ILE A 376 -17.61 18.05 2.89
CA ILE A 376 -16.18 18.39 2.75
C ILE A 376 -15.95 19.85 3.15
N ALA A 377 -16.76 20.80 2.64
CA ALA A 377 -16.64 22.22 2.97
C ALA A 377 -16.74 22.47 4.48
N ARG A 378 -17.78 21.94 5.13
CA ARG A 378 -17.96 22.08 6.58
C ARG A 378 -16.79 21.48 7.37
N ALA A 379 -16.34 20.30 7.01
CA ALA A 379 -15.23 19.65 7.70
C ALA A 379 -13.91 20.42 7.54
N ILE A 380 -13.65 21.01 6.38
CA ILE A 380 -12.50 21.90 6.18
C ILE A 380 -12.63 23.14 7.08
N ASP A 381 -13.79 23.80 7.11
CA ASP A 381 -14.03 24.97 7.94
C ASP A 381 -13.83 24.68 9.43
N GLU A 382 -14.33 23.55 9.91
CA GLU A 382 -14.14 23.08 11.28
C GLU A 382 -12.65 22.81 11.59
N ALA A 383 -11.95 22.15 10.67
CA ALA A 383 -10.54 21.81 10.83
C ALA A 383 -9.63 23.06 10.90
N VAL A 384 -9.84 24.03 10.00
CA VAL A 384 -9.02 25.26 10.00
C VAL A 384 -9.37 26.23 11.13
N ALA A 385 -10.56 26.12 11.71
CA ALA A 385 -10.98 26.90 12.86
C ALA A 385 -10.58 26.27 14.21
N MET A 386 -10.06 25.03 14.20
CA MET A 386 -9.70 24.32 15.42
C MET A 386 -8.58 25.04 16.18
N PRO A 387 -8.67 25.22 17.51
CA PRO A 387 -7.60 25.82 18.30
C PRO A 387 -6.28 25.02 18.19
N ALA A 388 -5.16 25.71 18.17
CA ALA A 388 -3.84 25.09 17.96
C ALA A 388 -3.46 24.04 19.02
N ASP A 389 -3.95 24.17 20.25
CA ASP A 389 -3.76 23.17 21.32
C ASP A 389 -4.59 21.91 21.08
N GLU A 390 -5.81 22.05 20.56
CA GLU A 390 -6.66 20.91 20.17
C GLU A 390 -6.07 20.17 18.96
N VAL A 391 -5.56 20.90 17.94
CA VAL A 391 -4.85 20.30 16.80
C VAL A 391 -3.66 19.48 17.28
N ARG A 392 -2.83 20.05 18.17
CA ARG A 392 -1.67 19.31 18.72
C ARG A 392 -2.09 18.06 19.49
N ALA A 393 -3.08 18.17 20.36
CA ALA A 393 -3.57 17.03 21.14
C ALA A 393 -4.18 15.94 20.24
N LEU A 394 -4.86 16.31 19.15
CA LEU A 394 -5.36 15.38 18.16
C LEU A 394 -4.20 14.71 17.41
N ALA A 395 -3.23 15.48 16.94
CA ALA A 395 -2.06 14.98 16.22
C ALA A 395 -1.23 13.99 17.06
N GLU A 396 -1.04 14.26 18.35
CA GLU A 396 -0.35 13.34 19.28
C GLU A 396 -1.08 11.99 19.40
N ARG A 397 -2.39 12.00 19.58
CA ARG A 397 -3.19 10.77 19.65
C ARG A 397 -3.21 10.01 18.31
N ALA A 398 -3.36 10.73 17.20
CA ALA A 398 -3.35 10.16 15.87
C ALA A 398 -1.98 9.53 15.55
N ARG A 399 -0.88 10.20 15.89
CA ARG A 399 0.48 9.67 15.74
C ARG A 399 0.70 8.41 16.59
N ALA A 400 0.25 8.42 17.84
CA ALA A 400 0.36 7.24 18.71
C ALA A 400 -0.39 6.03 18.13
N HIS A 401 -1.55 6.25 17.51
CA HIS A 401 -2.26 5.21 16.77
C HIS A 401 -1.48 4.75 15.53
N ALA A 402 -0.99 5.68 14.71
CA ALA A 402 -0.33 5.36 13.45
C ALA A 402 1.02 4.65 13.62
N LEU A 403 1.69 4.79 14.76
CA LEU A 403 2.94 4.08 15.08
C LEU A 403 2.80 2.55 15.09
N GLN A 404 1.60 2.00 15.26
CA GLN A 404 1.39 0.56 15.10
C GLN A 404 1.63 0.06 13.67
N PHE A 405 1.61 0.94 12.68
CA PHE A 405 1.86 0.66 11.26
C PHE A 405 3.34 0.87 10.90
N ASP A 406 4.18 1.24 11.87
CA ASP A 406 5.63 1.31 11.64
C ASP A 406 6.18 -0.01 11.11
N ARG A 407 7.09 0.09 10.13
CA ARG A 407 7.66 -1.06 9.42
C ARG A 407 8.27 -2.12 10.36
N ALA A 408 8.93 -1.70 11.45
CA ALA A 408 9.50 -2.62 12.41
C ALA A 408 8.41 -3.35 13.20
N ALA A 409 7.38 -2.64 13.65
CA ALA A 409 6.27 -3.22 14.38
C ALA A 409 5.43 -4.17 13.50
N VAL A 410 5.20 -3.83 12.23
CA VAL A 410 4.50 -4.70 11.28
C VAL A 410 5.34 -5.94 10.98
N PHE A 411 6.63 -5.75 10.68
CA PHE A 411 7.56 -6.86 10.42
C PHE A 411 7.57 -7.85 11.60
N ASP A 412 7.78 -7.37 12.80
CA ASP A 412 7.88 -8.22 13.99
C ASP A 412 6.58 -9.02 14.21
N ARG A 413 5.40 -8.42 14.01
CA ARG A 413 4.11 -9.12 14.11
C ARG A 413 3.90 -10.15 12.98
N MET A 414 4.21 -9.79 11.75
CA MET A 414 4.06 -10.67 10.58
C MET A 414 4.98 -11.89 10.71
N PHE A 415 6.22 -11.67 11.16
CA PHE A 415 7.25 -12.71 11.22
C PHE A 415 7.30 -13.46 12.56
N ALA A 416 6.56 -13.04 13.57
CA ALA A 416 6.52 -13.71 14.88
C ALA A 416 6.18 -15.22 14.80
N ARG A 417 5.44 -15.63 13.77
CA ARG A 417 5.04 -17.02 13.56
C ARG A 417 6.09 -17.85 12.82
N VAL A 418 7.05 -17.21 12.16
CA VAL A 418 8.06 -17.87 11.32
C VAL A 418 9.47 -17.76 11.87
N LEU A 419 9.72 -16.77 12.73
CA LEU A 419 10.99 -16.62 13.40
C LEU A 419 10.90 -17.28 14.79
N PRO A 420 11.86 -18.15 15.15
CA PRO A 420 11.93 -18.68 16.52
C PRO A 420 12.11 -17.50 17.48
N GLU A 421 11.45 -17.57 18.66
CA GLU A 421 11.68 -16.59 19.73
C GLU A 421 13.19 -16.41 19.96
N PRO A 422 13.67 -15.16 20.13
CA PRO A 422 15.06 -14.94 20.49
C PRO A 422 15.35 -15.75 21.74
N ALA A 423 16.38 -16.61 21.70
CA ALA A 423 16.81 -17.34 22.89
C ALA A 423 17.06 -16.32 23.99
N VAL A 424 16.29 -16.40 25.08
CA VAL A 424 16.54 -15.60 26.29
C VAL A 424 17.95 -15.97 26.72
N VAL A 425 18.92 -15.11 26.42
CA VAL A 425 20.27 -15.23 26.96
C VAL A 425 20.10 -14.90 28.44
N GLY A 426 19.99 -15.98 29.25
CA GLY A 426 19.97 -15.86 30.70
C GLY A 426 21.28 -15.20 31.14
N GLY A 427 21.13 -14.03 31.73
CA GLY A 427 22.22 -13.31 32.38
C GLY A 427 22.73 -14.01 33.66
#